data_1d3a4d49de78cd0d7536a3b396734623
#
_entry.id   1d3a4d49de78cd0d7536a3b396734623
#
_cell.length_a   1.000
_cell.length_b   1.000
_cell.length_c   1.000
_cell.angle_alpha   90.00
_cell.angle_beta   90.00
_cell.angle_gamma   90.00
#
_symmetry.space_group_name_H-M   'P 1'
#
loop_
_entity.id
_entity.type
_entity.pdbx_description
1 polymer ?
#
loop_
_entity_poly.entity_id
_entity_poly.type
_entity_poly.pdbx_seq_one_letter_code
_entity_poly.pdbx_strand_id
1 'polypeptide(L)'
;MPIAKRHYRLKLADALSAHDRALRTGGLEGILNPGLIESAIARPYIGYYPQIWRKAGALVQSMASNHGFADGNKRTTLLLVHTLITNSGYQLKALNNEDLEQALEDIIVAGASRETPLQQLTEWFRLRLQRWDKP
;
A
#
# COMPACT_ATOMS: atom_id res chain seq x y z
N MET A 1 -23.25 -19.33 -5.79
CA MET A 1 -22.64 -18.02 -5.55
C MET A 1 -21.14 -18.17 -5.39
N PRO A 2 -20.37 -17.46 -6.19
CA PRO A 2 -18.94 -17.49 -5.96
C PRO A 2 -18.65 -16.90 -4.57
N ILE A 3 -17.83 -17.61 -3.81
CA ILE A 3 -17.35 -17.09 -2.52
C ILE A 3 -16.43 -15.92 -2.84
N ALA A 4 -16.73 -14.76 -2.28
CA ALA A 4 -15.87 -13.60 -2.43
C ALA A 4 -14.48 -13.96 -1.91
N LYS A 5 -13.48 -13.86 -2.79
CA LYS A 5 -12.10 -14.13 -2.40
C LYS A 5 -11.67 -13.09 -1.38
N ARG A 6 -11.21 -13.56 -0.22
CA ARG A 6 -10.72 -12.65 0.80
C ARG A 6 -9.43 -11.99 0.32
N HIS A 7 -9.30 -10.71 0.57
CA HIS A 7 -8.07 -10.00 0.28
C HIS A 7 -6.97 -10.44 1.24
N TYR A 8 -5.74 -10.42 0.76
CA TYR A 8 -4.59 -10.77 1.59
C TYR A 8 -4.49 -9.83 2.78
N ARG A 9 -4.29 -10.40 3.97
CA ARG A 9 -4.13 -9.61 5.18
C ARG A 9 -2.65 -9.39 5.45
N LEU A 10 -2.22 -8.14 5.40
CA LEU A 10 -0.85 -7.76 5.70
C LEU A 10 -0.54 -8.04 7.17
N LYS A 11 0.66 -8.55 7.41
CA LYS A 11 1.17 -8.88 8.74
C LYS A 11 2.37 -8.00 9.07
N LEU A 12 2.70 -7.88 10.35
CA LEU A 12 3.90 -7.16 10.75
C LEU A 12 5.15 -7.71 10.06
N ALA A 13 5.23 -9.03 9.88
CA ALA A 13 6.34 -9.65 9.15
C ALA A 13 6.47 -9.13 7.72
N ASP A 14 5.36 -8.85 7.04
CA ASP A 14 5.39 -8.26 5.70
C ASP A 14 6.00 -6.85 5.73
N ALA A 15 5.61 -6.06 6.73
CA ALA A 15 6.13 -4.70 6.87
C ALA A 15 7.62 -4.69 7.20
N LEU A 16 8.07 -5.57 8.07
CA LEU A 16 9.48 -5.69 8.43
C LEU A 16 10.32 -6.16 7.23
N SER A 17 9.82 -7.14 6.49
CA SER A 17 10.48 -7.63 5.28
C SER A 17 10.55 -6.55 4.21
N ALA A 18 9.46 -5.82 4.00
CA ALA A 18 9.42 -4.72 3.03
C ALA A 18 10.38 -3.60 3.41
N HIS A 19 10.44 -3.25 4.69
CA HIS A 19 11.37 -2.23 5.19
C HIS A 19 12.83 -2.64 4.99
N ASP A 20 13.15 -3.90 5.30
CA ASP A 20 14.49 -4.43 5.09
C ASP A 20 14.90 -4.35 3.61
N ARG A 21 14.00 -4.71 2.70
CA ARG A 21 14.24 -4.59 1.26
C ARG A 21 14.38 -3.13 0.83
N ALA A 22 13.60 -2.23 1.39
CA ALA A 22 13.66 -0.80 1.08
C ALA A 22 15.02 -0.21 1.45
N LEU A 23 15.63 -0.67 2.56
CA LEU A 23 16.91 -0.18 3.03
C LEU A 23 18.12 -0.69 2.22
N ARG A 24 17.94 -1.68 1.33
CA ARG A 24 19.04 -2.18 0.50
C ARG A 24 19.62 -1.12 -0.43
N THR A 25 18.87 -0.06 -0.69
CA THR A 25 19.35 1.06 -1.51
C THR A 25 19.85 2.23 -0.68
N GLY A 26 20.00 2.03 0.63
CA GLY A 26 20.48 3.02 1.58
C GLY A 26 19.38 3.43 2.56
N GLY A 27 19.76 4.10 3.62
CA GLY A 27 18.85 4.59 4.64
C GLY A 27 19.20 4.09 6.04
N LEU A 28 18.52 4.60 7.04
CA LEU A 28 18.76 4.26 8.43
C LEU A 28 17.93 3.05 8.84
N GLU A 29 18.57 2.07 9.45
CA GLU A 29 17.89 0.93 10.04
C GLU A 29 17.19 1.36 11.33
N GLY A 30 16.19 0.59 11.70
CA GLY A 30 15.53 0.72 12.98
C GLY A 30 14.05 0.96 12.88
N ILE A 31 13.38 0.52 13.93
CA ILE A 31 11.96 0.69 14.11
C ILE A 31 11.79 1.69 15.24
N LEU A 32 11.20 2.85 14.92
CA LEU A 32 10.94 3.87 15.94
C LEU A 32 9.74 3.49 16.80
N ASN A 33 8.69 2.94 16.19
CA ASN A 33 7.47 2.58 16.90
C ASN A 33 6.73 1.44 16.19
N PRO A 34 6.87 0.20 16.69
CA PRO A 34 6.16 -0.94 16.11
C PRO A 34 4.65 -0.81 16.15
N GLY A 35 4.11 -0.16 17.17
CA GLY A 35 2.67 0.04 17.30
C GLY A 35 2.09 0.90 16.19
N LEU A 36 2.84 1.91 15.74
CA LEU A 36 2.42 2.74 14.60
C LEU A 36 2.38 1.91 13.30
N ILE A 37 3.34 1.01 13.12
CA ILE A 37 3.39 0.15 11.95
C ILE A 37 2.21 -0.81 11.97
N GLU A 38 1.97 -1.48 13.09
CA GLU A 38 0.84 -2.41 13.24
C GLU A 38 -0.49 -1.71 13.01
N SER A 39 -0.66 -0.52 13.54
CA SER A 39 -1.86 0.29 13.33
C SER A 39 -2.04 0.63 11.86
N ALA A 40 -0.96 1.03 11.18
CA ALA A 40 -1.03 1.42 9.78
C ALA A 40 -1.44 0.25 8.88
N ILE A 41 -0.85 -0.93 9.06
CA ILE A 41 -1.17 -2.09 8.23
C ILE A 41 -2.51 -2.74 8.59
N ALA A 42 -3.04 -2.47 9.78
CA ALA A 42 -4.34 -2.97 10.20
C ALA A 42 -5.50 -2.15 9.62
N ARG A 43 -5.27 -0.88 9.30
CA ARG A 43 -6.33 0.03 8.87
C ARG A 43 -7.14 -0.46 7.68
N PRO A 44 -6.56 -1.07 6.64
CA PRO A 44 -7.35 -1.54 5.50
C PRO A 44 -8.43 -2.56 5.86
N TYR A 45 -8.30 -3.21 7.02
CA TYR A 45 -9.14 -4.35 7.40
C TYR A 45 -10.18 -4.03 8.49
N ILE A 46 -10.39 -2.76 8.81
CA ILE A 46 -11.30 -2.37 9.90
C ILE A 46 -12.79 -2.34 9.51
N GLY A 47 -13.12 -2.78 8.29
CA GLY A 47 -14.52 -2.91 7.87
C GLY A 47 -15.06 -1.78 7.02
N TYR A 48 -14.36 -0.65 6.92
CA TYR A 48 -14.79 0.49 6.11
C TYR A 48 -14.31 0.41 4.66
N TYR A 49 -13.46 -0.55 4.32
CA TYR A 49 -12.78 -0.63 3.04
C TYR A 49 -12.98 -2.01 2.42
N PRO A 50 -14.21 -2.36 1.97
CA PRO A 50 -14.47 -3.70 1.47
C PRO A 50 -13.81 -4.01 0.13
N GLN A 51 -13.63 -3.00 -0.73
CA GLN A 51 -13.02 -3.21 -2.05
C GLN A 51 -11.50 -3.09 -1.97
N ILE A 52 -10.81 -3.81 -2.86
CA ILE A 52 -9.33 -3.81 -2.88
C ILE A 52 -8.76 -2.40 -3.11
N TRP A 53 -9.37 -1.59 -3.97
CA TRP A 53 -8.89 -0.23 -4.23
C TRP A 53 -9.05 0.68 -3.01
N ARG A 54 -10.07 0.46 -2.19
CA ARG A 54 -10.25 1.20 -0.94
C ARG A 54 -9.22 0.78 0.10
N LYS A 55 -8.92 -0.52 0.17
CA LYS A 55 -7.87 -1.02 1.07
C LYS A 55 -6.51 -0.45 0.69
N ALA A 56 -6.19 -0.42 -0.59
CA ALA A 56 -4.92 0.13 -1.06
C ALA A 56 -4.80 1.62 -0.74
N GLY A 57 -5.86 2.39 -1.00
CA GLY A 57 -5.86 3.82 -0.67
C GLY A 57 -5.72 4.07 0.83
N ALA A 58 -6.42 3.30 1.66
CA ALA A 58 -6.33 3.41 3.11
C ALA A 58 -4.93 3.07 3.62
N LEU A 59 -4.29 2.05 3.02
CA LEU A 59 -2.93 1.66 3.36
C LEU A 59 -1.95 2.79 3.06
N VAL A 60 -2.04 3.39 1.87
CA VAL A 60 -1.18 4.51 1.49
C VAL A 60 -1.32 5.66 2.49
N GLN A 61 -2.55 6.02 2.82
CA GLN A 61 -2.79 7.12 3.75
C GLN A 61 -2.27 6.81 5.15
N SER A 62 -2.54 5.61 5.67
CA SER A 62 -2.11 5.26 7.03
C SER A 62 -0.60 5.12 7.14
N MET A 63 0.07 4.56 6.13
CA MET A 63 1.53 4.46 6.13
C MET A 63 2.20 5.82 6.06
N ALA A 64 1.62 6.73 5.26
CA ALA A 64 2.15 8.09 5.14
C ALA A 64 2.00 8.89 6.43
N SER A 65 0.93 8.63 7.18
CA SER A 65 0.63 9.34 8.44
C SER A 65 1.39 8.77 9.65
N ASN A 66 1.84 7.52 9.57
CA ASN A 66 2.47 6.82 10.68
C ASN A 66 3.94 6.55 10.37
N HIS A 67 4.81 7.36 10.94
CA HIS A 67 6.26 7.24 10.73
C HIS A 67 6.86 6.21 11.70
N GLY A 68 6.50 4.93 11.52
CA GLY A 68 6.93 3.84 12.40
C GLY A 68 8.38 3.40 12.20
N PHE A 69 8.96 3.68 11.02
CA PHE A 69 10.35 3.39 10.73
C PHE A 69 11.20 4.66 10.76
N ALA A 70 12.49 4.49 11.04
CA ALA A 70 13.43 5.62 11.06
C ALA A 70 13.58 6.24 9.66
N ASP A 71 13.57 5.40 8.63
CA ASP A 71 13.70 5.80 7.24
C ASP A 71 13.06 4.74 6.35
N GLY A 72 12.91 5.04 5.08
CA GLY A 72 12.40 4.07 4.10
C GLY A 72 10.89 3.89 4.10
N ASN A 73 10.11 4.77 4.74
CA ASN A 73 8.66 4.64 4.83
C ASN A 73 7.98 4.65 3.45
N LYS A 74 8.41 5.53 2.54
CA LYS A 74 7.85 5.62 1.19
C LYS A 74 8.06 4.33 0.40
N ARG A 75 9.29 3.80 0.40
CA ARG A 75 9.63 2.57 -0.31
C ARG A 75 8.94 1.37 0.32
N THR A 76 8.87 1.33 1.65
CA THR A 76 8.15 0.28 2.36
C THR A 76 6.67 0.28 1.98
N THR A 77 6.05 1.46 1.91
CA THR A 77 4.66 1.61 1.48
C THR A 77 4.46 1.04 0.08
N LEU A 78 5.35 1.38 -0.86
CA LEU A 78 5.28 0.87 -2.22
C LEU A 78 5.31 -0.66 -2.25
N LEU A 79 6.23 -1.27 -1.50
CA LEU A 79 6.35 -2.73 -1.45
C LEU A 79 5.14 -3.38 -0.79
N LEU A 80 4.58 -2.77 0.26
CA LEU A 80 3.37 -3.28 0.91
C LEU A 80 2.14 -3.18 0.01
N VAL A 81 2.02 -2.10 -0.76
CA VAL A 81 0.95 -1.97 -1.74
C VAL A 81 1.01 -3.10 -2.76
N HIS A 82 2.21 -3.37 -3.28
CA HIS A 82 2.40 -4.49 -4.21
C HIS A 82 2.06 -5.84 -3.56
N THR A 83 2.47 -6.05 -2.32
CA THR A 83 2.16 -7.29 -1.59
C THR A 83 0.66 -7.47 -1.43
N LEU A 84 -0.05 -6.42 -1.00
CA LEU A 84 -1.50 -6.47 -0.84
C LEU A 84 -2.19 -6.79 -2.16
N ILE A 85 -1.84 -6.08 -3.21
CA ILE A 85 -2.49 -6.21 -4.52
C ILE A 85 -2.21 -7.58 -5.14
N THR A 86 -0.94 -7.96 -5.21
CA THR A 86 -0.54 -9.21 -5.85
C THR A 86 -1.08 -10.43 -5.11
N ASN A 87 -0.95 -10.44 -3.78
CA ASN A 87 -1.41 -11.58 -2.98
C ASN A 87 -2.94 -11.64 -2.87
N SER A 88 -3.63 -10.56 -3.23
CA SER A 88 -5.09 -10.56 -3.31
C SER A 88 -5.61 -10.95 -4.69
N GLY A 89 -4.73 -11.25 -5.63
CA GLY A 89 -5.13 -11.69 -6.98
C GLY A 89 -5.40 -10.57 -7.95
N TYR A 90 -4.73 -9.44 -7.78
CA TYR A 90 -4.88 -8.26 -8.63
C TYR A 90 -3.54 -7.80 -9.16
N GLN A 91 -3.59 -6.93 -10.15
CA GLN A 91 -2.41 -6.24 -10.68
C GLN A 91 -2.79 -4.80 -11.02
N LEU A 92 -1.78 -3.94 -11.07
CA LEU A 92 -1.93 -2.58 -11.53
C LEU A 92 -1.63 -2.48 -13.01
N LYS A 93 -2.42 -1.68 -13.72
CA LYS A 93 -2.16 -1.34 -15.13
C LYS A 93 -2.07 0.17 -15.30
N ALA A 94 -1.09 0.59 -16.07
CA ALA A 94 -0.92 2.01 -16.41
C ALA A 94 -2.13 2.50 -17.22
N LEU A 95 -2.52 3.75 -16.97
CA LEU A 95 -3.50 4.44 -17.80
C LEU A 95 -2.78 5.12 -18.93
N ASN A 96 -3.28 4.90 -20.17
CA ASN A 96 -2.71 5.52 -21.37
C ASN A 96 -1.19 5.27 -21.46
N ASN A 97 -0.40 6.30 -21.58
CA ASN A 97 1.05 6.23 -21.74
C ASN A 97 1.81 6.61 -20.45
N GLU A 98 1.17 6.53 -19.29
CA GLU A 98 1.85 6.87 -18.05
C GLU A 98 2.93 5.85 -17.70
N ASP A 99 3.97 6.31 -16.98
CA ASP A 99 4.91 5.44 -16.31
C ASP A 99 4.28 5.01 -14.99
N LEU A 100 3.88 3.74 -14.89
CA LEU A 100 3.14 3.23 -13.74
C LEU A 100 3.95 3.35 -12.44
N GLU A 101 5.24 3.03 -12.48
CA GLU A 101 6.08 3.13 -11.29
C GLU A 101 6.17 4.57 -10.78
N GLN A 102 6.35 5.51 -11.68
CA GLN A 102 6.40 6.92 -11.31
C GLN A 102 5.04 7.39 -10.79
N ALA A 103 3.96 6.99 -11.44
CA ALA A 103 2.61 7.35 -11.01
C ALA A 103 2.32 6.81 -9.61
N LEU A 104 2.76 5.58 -9.31
CA LEU A 104 2.59 4.98 -7.99
C LEU A 104 3.40 5.72 -6.93
N GLU A 105 4.65 6.06 -7.23
CA GLU A 105 5.45 6.88 -6.32
C GLU A 105 4.79 8.22 -6.04
N ASP A 106 4.26 8.86 -7.09
CA ASP A 106 3.61 10.16 -6.96
C ASP A 106 2.37 10.09 -6.06
N ILE A 107 1.56 9.04 -6.19
CA ILE A 107 0.36 8.91 -5.35
C ILE A 107 0.73 8.57 -3.90
N ILE A 108 1.80 7.83 -3.68
CA ILE A 108 2.28 7.55 -2.32
C ILE A 108 2.76 8.85 -1.65
N VAL A 109 3.49 9.68 -2.38
CA VAL A 109 3.91 10.99 -1.89
C VAL A 109 2.69 11.87 -1.60
N ALA A 110 1.71 11.88 -2.51
CA ALA A 110 0.48 12.64 -2.33
C ALA A 110 -0.29 12.18 -1.09
N GLY A 111 -0.23 10.89 -0.76
CA GLY A 111 -0.88 10.33 0.43
C GLY A 111 -0.35 10.90 1.74
N ALA A 112 0.85 11.47 1.74
CA ALA A 112 1.40 12.14 2.91
C ALA A 112 0.86 13.56 3.08
N SER A 113 0.22 14.12 2.07
CA SER A 113 -0.32 15.47 2.11
C SER A 113 -1.72 15.47 2.72
N ARG A 114 -1.95 16.36 3.67
CA ARG A 114 -3.29 16.55 4.26
C ARG A 114 -4.29 17.09 3.25
N GLU A 115 -3.82 17.65 2.16
CA GLU A 115 -4.67 18.19 1.09
C GLU A 115 -5.18 17.12 0.14
N THR A 116 -4.62 15.91 0.17
CA THR A 116 -5.05 14.82 -0.66
C THR A 116 -6.06 13.95 0.09
N PRO A 117 -7.35 13.99 -0.28
CA PRO A 117 -8.36 13.21 0.41
C PRO A 117 -8.22 11.72 0.11
N LEU A 118 -8.68 10.90 1.05
CA LEU A 118 -8.69 9.44 0.90
C LEU A 118 -9.39 9.03 -0.40
N GLN A 119 -10.47 9.71 -0.77
CA GLN A 119 -11.22 9.41 -1.98
C GLN A 119 -10.34 9.50 -3.23
N GLN A 120 -9.44 10.47 -3.29
CA GLN A 120 -8.53 10.62 -4.41
C GLN A 120 -7.55 9.44 -4.49
N LEU A 121 -7.05 8.99 -3.36
CA LEU A 121 -6.15 7.83 -3.30
C LEU A 121 -6.89 6.56 -3.75
N THR A 122 -8.09 6.33 -3.24
CA THR A 122 -8.86 5.15 -3.61
C THR A 122 -9.25 5.15 -5.08
N GLU A 123 -9.59 6.30 -5.64
CA GLU A 123 -9.94 6.43 -7.05
C GLU A 123 -8.73 6.15 -7.96
N TRP A 124 -7.54 6.57 -7.54
CA TRP A 124 -6.32 6.25 -8.27
C TRP A 124 -6.16 4.74 -8.46
N PHE A 125 -6.38 3.97 -7.39
CA PHE A 125 -6.29 2.52 -7.45
C PHE A 125 -7.46 1.91 -8.23
N ARG A 126 -8.67 2.42 -8.04
CA ARG A 126 -9.84 1.89 -8.74
C ARG A 126 -9.66 1.93 -10.25
N LEU A 127 -9.07 2.98 -10.76
CA LEU A 127 -8.85 3.15 -12.20
C LEU A 127 -7.78 2.22 -12.77
N ARG A 128 -6.87 1.72 -11.95
CA ARG A 128 -5.70 0.95 -12.40
C ARG A 128 -5.71 -0.51 -12.00
N LEU A 129 -6.55 -0.90 -11.06
CA LEU A 129 -6.60 -2.29 -10.60
C LEU A 129 -7.41 -3.16 -11.54
N GLN A 130 -6.90 -4.36 -11.80
CA GLN A 130 -7.65 -5.39 -12.51
C GLN A 130 -7.27 -6.75 -11.95
N ARG A 131 -8.16 -7.72 -12.12
CA ARG A 131 -7.87 -9.07 -11.67
C ARG A 131 -6.71 -9.65 -12.47
N TRP A 132 -5.87 -10.35 -11.75
CA TRP A 132 -4.74 -11.04 -12.36
C TRP A 132 -4.99 -12.54 -12.25
N ASP A 133 -5.41 -13.12 -13.36
CA ASP A 133 -5.58 -14.57 -13.45
C ASP A 133 -4.23 -15.14 -13.87
N LYS A 134 -3.54 -15.78 -12.92
CA LYS A 134 -2.32 -16.48 -13.25
C LYS A 134 -2.62 -17.56 -14.29
N PRO A 135 -1.84 -17.61 -15.38
CA PRO A 135 -1.97 -18.72 -16.31
C PRO A 135 -1.61 -20.03 -15.65
#